data_45f583298b84251efc22c8f148e91d13
#
_entry.id   45f583298b84251efc22c8f148e91d13
#
_cell.length_a   1.000
_cell.length_b   1.000
_cell.length_c   1.000
_cell.angle_alpha   90.00
_cell.angle_beta   90.00
_cell.angle_gamma   90.00
#
_symmetry.space_group_name_H-M   'P 1'
#
loop_
_entity.id
_entity.type
_entity.pdbx_description
1 polymer ?
#
loop_
_entity_poly.entity_id
_entity_poly.type
_entity_poly.pdbx_seq_one_letter_code
_entity_poly.pdbx_strand_id
1 'polypeptide(L)'
;MNKEINTWSELPVGMLEQIRVADKDIDDEDTKILTIAGLLANKTYREMLDLPLAETQRLIKNTAFLYEAPKKKKISSVYCLNGTSYRIMKNINDITTAQFIDYQAIAKESQERISEFLSIFFIPEGCKYNDGNYDRNKVEDDISNYLTAEEALGIADFFTLRCVRSIKRTLLLLETKMAMLKIFQRSKEAQKVEKMIKEIRYTYGLV
;
A
#
# COMPACT_ATOMS: atom_id res chain seq x y z
N MET A 1 -11.27 2.03 -28.20
CA MET A 1 -12.36 1.99 -27.21
C MET A 1 -11.73 1.76 -25.85
N ASN A 2 -11.85 2.73 -24.94
CA ASN A 2 -11.37 2.55 -23.57
C ASN A 2 -12.25 1.49 -22.90
N LYS A 3 -11.66 0.47 -22.33
CA LYS A 3 -12.37 -0.63 -21.68
C LYS A 3 -12.92 -0.11 -20.34
N GLU A 4 -14.22 -0.34 -20.09
CA GLU A 4 -14.82 -0.10 -18.78
C GLU A 4 -14.25 -1.09 -17.76
N ILE A 5 -13.95 -0.61 -16.55
CA ILE A 5 -13.43 -1.41 -15.44
C ILE A 5 -14.61 -1.80 -14.54
N ASN A 6 -14.77 -3.09 -14.28
CA ASN A 6 -15.87 -3.61 -13.48
C ASN A 6 -15.44 -4.74 -12.52
N THR A 7 -14.12 -4.95 -12.36
CA THR A 7 -13.56 -5.94 -11.45
C THR A 7 -12.26 -5.45 -10.84
N TRP A 8 -11.90 -5.96 -9.66
CA TRP A 8 -10.63 -5.70 -8.99
C TRP A 8 -9.40 -6.09 -9.82
N SER A 9 -9.51 -7.14 -10.64
CA SER A 9 -8.41 -7.63 -11.49
C SER A 9 -8.18 -6.80 -12.75
N GLU A 10 -9.05 -5.87 -13.05
CA GLU A 10 -8.92 -4.92 -14.18
C GLU A 10 -8.57 -3.51 -13.71
N LEU A 11 -8.74 -3.22 -12.41
CA LEU A 11 -8.50 -1.90 -11.82
C LEU A 11 -6.99 -1.67 -11.62
N PRO A 12 -6.36 -0.69 -12.30
CA PRO A 12 -4.98 -0.30 -12.01
C PRO A 12 -4.85 0.34 -10.63
N VAL A 13 -3.67 0.21 -10.02
CA VAL A 13 -3.39 0.81 -8.69
C VAL A 13 -3.62 2.32 -8.68
N GLY A 14 -3.10 3.03 -9.68
CA GLY A 14 -3.25 4.49 -9.76
C GLY A 14 -4.70 4.96 -9.86
N MET A 15 -5.57 4.17 -10.51
CA MET A 15 -7.00 4.48 -10.53
C MET A 15 -7.65 4.19 -9.17
N LEU A 16 -7.24 3.14 -8.45
CA LEU A 16 -7.69 2.90 -7.08
C LEU A 16 -7.31 4.07 -6.16
N GLU A 17 -6.09 4.61 -6.30
CA GLU A 17 -5.64 5.78 -5.53
C GLU A 17 -6.51 7.01 -5.83
N GLN A 18 -6.81 7.27 -7.10
CA GLN A 18 -7.73 8.35 -7.49
C GLN A 18 -9.16 8.17 -6.92
N ILE A 19 -9.68 6.94 -6.93
CA ILE A 19 -10.97 6.62 -6.32
C ILE A 19 -10.95 6.90 -4.81
N ARG A 20 -9.89 6.54 -4.10
CA ARG A 20 -9.76 6.81 -2.66
C ARG A 20 -9.66 8.30 -2.34
N VAL A 21 -8.94 9.06 -3.16
CA VAL A 21 -8.90 10.52 -3.05
C VAL A 21 -10.31 11.11 -3.28
N ALA A 22 -11.01 10.67 -4.32
CA ALA A 22 -12.38 11.12 -4.58
C ALA A 22 -13.35 10.76 -3.44
N ASP A 23 -13.22 9.55 -2.88
CA ASP A 23 -14.05 9.09 -1.75
C ASP A 23 -13.83 9.93 -0.48
N LYS A 24 -12.58 10.38 -0.26
CA LYS A 24 -12.20 11.18 0.92
C LYS A 24 -12.53 12.66 0.77
N ASP A 25 -12.27 13.24 -0.41
CA ASP A 25 -12.28 14.69 -0.64
C ASP A 25 -13.64 15.22 -1.11
N ILE A 26 -14.53 14.34 -1.58
CA ILE A 26 -15.87 14.73 -2.05
C ILE A 26 -16.91 14.42 -0.98
N ASP A 27 -17.48 15.46 -0.37
CA ASP A 27 -18.49 15.30 0.69
C ASP A 27 -19.88 14.93 0.13
N ASP A 28 -20.23 15.43 -1.07
CA ASP A 28 -21.52 15.17 -1.70
C ASP A 28 -21.57 13.76 -2.31
N GLU A 29 -22.44 12.89 -1.77
CA GLU A 29 -22.53 11.49 -2.16
C GLU A 29 -22.90 11.29 -3.64
N ASP A 30 -23.77 12.10 -4.21
CA ASP A 30 -24.17 11.98 -5.61
C ASP A 30 -23.00 12.35 -6.54
N THR A 31 -22.29 13.43 -6.23
CA THR A 31 -21.07 13.84 -6.93
C THR A 31 -19.97 12.78 -6.82
N LYS A 32 -19.78 12.23 -5.64
CA LYS A 32 -18.81 11.16 -5.36
C LYS A 32 -19.07 9.94 -6.22
N ILE A 33 -20.30 9.41 -6.17
CA ILE A 33 -20.69 8.21 -6.93
C ILE A 33 -20.51 8.44 -8.44
N LEU A 34 -20.93 9.59 -8.96
CA LEU A 34 -20.76 9.94 -10.37
C LEU A 34 -19.29 10.08 -10.75
N THR A 35 -18.46 10.68 -9.89
CA THR A 35 -17.02 10.81 -10.13
C THR A 35 -16.34 9.45 -10.17
N ILE A 36 -16.62 8.57 -9.21
CA ILE A 36 -16.06 7.22 -9.16
C ILE A 36 -16.49 6.38 -10.37
N ALA A 37 -17.77 6.43 -10.73
CA ALA A 37 -18.28 5.74 -11.92
C ALA A 37 -17.64 6.28 -13.21
N GLY A 38 -17.41 7.58 -13.26
CA GLY A 38 -16.69 8.25 -14.36
C GLY A 38 -15.24 7.77 -14.47
N LEU A 39 -14.49 7.73 -13.38
CA LEU A 39 -13.12 7.20 -13.36
C LEU A 39 -13.06 5.79 -13.95
N LEU A 40 -13.92 4.88 -13.51
CA LEU A 40 -13.98 3.49 -14.00
C LEU A 40 -14.38 3.37 -15.48
N ALA A 41 -15.13 4.35 -15.98
CA ALA A 41 -15.56 4.42 -17.38
C ALA A 41 -14.62 5.27 -18.26
N ASN A 42 -13.51 5.80 -17.71
CA ASN A 42 -12.65 6.79 -18.36
C ASN A 42 -13.42 8.01 -18.87
N LYS A 43 -14.33 8.52 -18.05
CA LYS A 43 -15.15 9.71 -18.31
C LYS A 43 -14.91 10.74 -17.20
N THR A 44 -14.91 12.01 -17.58
CA THR A 44 -14.94 13.10 -16.62
C THR A 44 -16.32 13.21 -15.96
N TYR A 45 -16.39 13.86 -14.79
CA TYR A 45 -17.68 14.16 -14.12
C TYR A 45 -18.66 14.86 -15.06
N ARG A 46 -18.18 15.82 -15.88
CA ARG A 46 -19.02 16.54 -16.84
C ARG A 46 -19.61 15.63 -17.92
N GLU A 47 -18.77 14.73 -18.47
CA GLU A 47 -19.24 13.75 -19.44
C GLU A 47 -20.26 12.78 -18.84
N MET A 48 -20.16 12.47 -17.55
CA MET A 48 -21.15 11.65 -16.83
C MET A 48 -22.51 12.35 -16.73
N LEU A 49 -22.54 13.68 -16.52
CA LEU A 49 -23.77 14.48 -16.47
C LEU A 49 -24.47 14.58 -17.83
N ASP A 50 -23.71 14.50 -18.92
CA ASP A 50 -24.25 14.57 -20.28
C ASP A 50 -24.79 13.21 -20.80
N LEU A 51 -24.63 12.10 -20.02
CA LEU A 51 -25.11 10.78 -20.40
C LEU A 51 -26.62 10.62 -20.18
N PRO A 52 -27.28 9.76 -21.00
CA PRO A 52 -28.63 9.31 -20.71
C PRO A 52 -28.73 8.65 -19.33
N LEU A 53 -29.81 8.90 -18.59
CA LEU A 53 -29.99 8.36 -17.22
C LEU A 53 -29.79 6.84 -17.12
N ALA A 54 -30.28 6.08 -18.10
CA ALA A 54 -30.14 4.63 -18.12
C ALA A 54 -28.67 4.18 -18.22
N GLU A 55 -27.84 4.91 -18.99
CA GLU A 55 -26.42 4.63 -19.11
C GLU A 55 -25.67 5.00 -17.83
N THR A 56 -25.96 6.16 -17.25
CA THR A 56 -25.40 6.58 -15.95
C THR A 56 -25.71 5.56 -14.86
N GLN A 57 -26.94 5.08 -14.76
CA GLN A 57 -27.32 4.04 -13.80
C GLN A 57 -26.58 2.72 -14.04
N ARG A 58 -26.34 2.33 -15.29
CA ARG A 58 -25.55 1.14 -15.64
C ARG A 58 -24.10 1.29 -15.16
N LEU A 59 -23.47 2.46 -15.41
CA LEU A 59 -22.09 2.73 -14.97
C LEU A 59 -21.97 2.78 -13.45
N ILE A 60 -22.95 3.34 -12.74
CA ILE A 60 -23.00 3.32 -11.28
C ILE A 60 -23.09 1.87 -10.77
N LYS A 61 -23.91 1.02 -11.38
CA LYS A 61 -23.97 -0.42 -10.98
C LYS A 61 -22.63 -1.13 -11.17
N ASN A 62 -21.83 -0.74 -12.16
CA ASN A 62 -20.52 -1.33 -12.38
C ASN A 62 -19.54 -1.01 -11.24
N THR A 63 -19.79 -0.01 -10.37
CA THR A 63 -18.95 0.27 -9.20
C THR A 63 -19.16 -0.70 -8.04
N ALA A 64 -20.18 -1.56 -8.09
CA ALA A 64 -20.57 -2.43 -6.99
C ALA A 64 -19.43 -3.34 -6.48
N PHE A 65 -18.52 -3.76 -7.35
CA PHE A 65 -17.37 -4.59 -6.94
C PHE A 65 -16.42 -3.88 -5.94
N LEU A 66 -16.43 -2.55 -5.89
CA LEU A 66 -15.59 -1.79 -4.93
C LEU A 66 -16.02 -2.02 -3.48
N TYR A 67 -17.26 -2.39 -3.24
CA TYR A 67 -17.81 -2.71 -1.92
C TYR A 67 -17.57 -4.18 -1.52
N GLU A 68 -17.04 -4.99 -2.43
CA GLU A 68 -16.65 -6.38 -2.17
C GLU A 68 -15.16 -6.46 -1.86
N ALA A 69 -14.77 -7.35 -0.97
CA ALA A 69 -13.34 -7.56 -0.71
C ALA A 69 -12.66 -8.19 -1.94
N PRO A 70 -11.47 -7.69 -2.36
CA PRO A 70 -10.72 -8.28 -3.45
C PRO A 70 -10.33 -9.72 -3.13
N LYS A 71 -10.28 -10.58 -4.15
CA LYS A 71 -9.86 -11.97 -3.98
C LYS A 71 -8.38 -12.04 -3.61
N LYS A 72 -8.06 -12.86 -2.61
CA LYS A 72 -6.67 -13.07 -2.22
C LYS A 72 -5.93 -13.87 -3.29
N LYS A 73 -4.96 -13.25 -3.95
CA LYS A 73 -4.05 -13.91 -4.88
C LYS A 73 -2.76 -14.33 -4.19
N LYS A 74 -2.14 -15.39 -4.70
CA LYS A 74 -0.78 -15.80 -4.27
C LYS A 74 0.21 -14.77 -4.81
N ILE A 75 1.02 -14.19 -3.92
CA ILE A 75 2.04 -13.21 -4.29
C ILE A 75 3.15 -13.91 -5.08
N SER A 76 3.44 -13.42 -6.28
CA SER A 76 4.59 -13.84 -7.06
C SER A 76 5.89 -13.30 -6.44
N SER A 77 7.02 -13.89 -6.76
CA SER A 77 8.35 -13.33 -6.42
C SER A 77 8.88 -12.40 -7.50
N VAL A 78 8.29 -12.46 -8.69
CA VAL A 78 8.66 -11.64 -9.85
C VAL A 78 7.38 -11.15 -10.51
N TYR A 79 7.36 -9.88 -10.88
CA TYR A 79 6.31 -9.23 -11.66
C TYR A 79 6.94 -8.59 -12.89
N CYS A 80 6.31 -8.75 -14.04
CA CYS A 80 6.72 -8.05 -15.26
C CYS A 80 5.71 -6.90 -15.49
N LEU A 81 6.17 -5.66 -15.27
CA LEU A 81 5.37 -4.44 -15.45
C LEU A 81 6.05 -3.62 -16.55
N ASN A 82 5.31 -3.18 -17.55
CA ASN A 82 5.83 -2.36 -18.65
C ASN A 82 7.14 -2.91 -19.28
N GLY A 83 7.25 -4.23 -19.43
CA GLY A 83 8.44 -4.89 -19.96
C GLY A 83 9.64 -4.96 -19.01
N THR A 84 9.55 -4.42 -17.80
CA THR A 84 10.57 -4.49 -16.76
C THR A 84 10.23 -5.58 -15.75
N SER A 85 11.18 -6.47 -15.45
CA SER A 85 11.03 -7.49 -14.40
C SER A 85 11.38 -6.92 -13.04
N TYR A 86 10.46 -7.02 -12.11
CA TYR A 86 10.61 -6.58 -10.72
C TYR A 86 10.61 -7.77 -9.78
N ARG A 87 11.61 -7.84 -8.92
CA ARG A 87 11.68 -8.82 -7.84
C ARG A 87 11.05 -8.27 -6.58
N ILE A 88 10.20 -9.08 -5.92
CA ILE A 88 9.65 -8.76 -4.60
C ILE A 88 10.38 -9.55 -3.53
N MET A 89 10.86 -8.86 -2.49
CA MET A 89 11.45 -9.50 -1.32
C MET A 89 10.34 -10.06 -0.42
N LYS A 90 10.17 -11.39 -0.41
CA LYS A 90 9.13 -12.06 0.40
C LYS A 90 9.49 -12.20 1.88
N ASN A 91 10.75 -12.01 2.25
CA ASN A 91 11.19 -12.14 3.62
C ASN A 91 11.55 -10.75 4.17
N ILE A 92 10.84 -10.33 5.21
CA ILE A 92 11.07 -9.04 5.87
C ILE A 92 12.49 -8.90 6.46
N ASN A 93 13.15 -10.02 6.74
CA ASN A 93 14.52 -9.99 7.26
C ASN A 93 15.56 -9.65 6.18
N ASP A 94 15.17 -9.71 4.89
CA ASP A 94 16.06 -9.43 3.77
C ASP A 94 15.95 -7.94 3.32
N ILE A 95 14.99 -7.18 3.88
CA ILE A 95 14.90 -5.75 3.60
C ILE A 95 16.08 -5.01 4.24
N THR A 96 16.58 -4.01 3.50
CA THR A 96 17.66 -3.15 4.00
C THR A 96 17.15 -2.17 5.06
N THR A 97 18.05 -1.62 5.86
CA THR A 97 17.71 -0.53 6.81
C THR A 97 17.10 0.66 6.08
N ALA A 98 17.61 1.00 4.89
CA ALA A 98 17.05 2.10 4.08
C ALA A 98 15.59 1.83 3.67
N GLN A 99 15.29 0.63 3.17
CA GLN A 99 13.90 0.24 2.86
C GLN A 99 12.99 0.29 4.09
N PHE A 100 13.51 -0.10 5.26
CA PHE A 100 12.73 -0.04 6.49
C PHE A 100 12.44 1.40 6.93
N ILE A 101 13.41 2.32 6.79
CA ILE A 101 13.20 3.76 7.07
C ILE A 101 12.14 4.33 6.11
N ASP A 102 12.27 4.08 4.81
CA ASP A 102 11.31 4.55 3.82
C ASP A 102 9.91 3.97 4.04
N TYR A 103 9.84 2.66 4.41
CA TYR A 103 8.58 2.04 4.83
C TYR A 103 7.94 2.77 6.02
N GLN A 104 8.71 3.14 7.04
CA GLN A 104 8.19 3.84 8.21
C GLN A 104 7.65 5.23 7.86
N ALA A 105 8.29 5.93 6.92
CA ALA A 105 7.87 7.25 6.48
C ALA A 105 6.50 7.21 5.77
N ILE A 106 6.24 6.17 4.97
CA ILE A 106 5.05 6.07 4.12
C ILE A 106 3.92 5.24 4.76
N ALA A 107 4.24 4.37 5.73
CA ALA A 107 3.28 3.39 6.27
C ALA A 107 1.97 3.98 6.81
N LYS A 108 1.98 5.22 7.27
CA LYS A 108 0.79 5.94 7.76
C LYS A 108 -0.14 6.37 6.62
N GLU A 109 0.41 6.60 5.43
CA GLU A 109 -0.30 7.07 4.23
C GLU A 109 -0.45 5.96 3.19
N SER A 110 -0.03 4.74 3.52
CA SER A 110 0.04 3.61 2.58
C SER A 110 -1.30 3.21 1.94
N GLN A 111 -2.41 3.59 2.54
CA GLN A 111 -3.73 3.34 1.95
C GLN A 111 -4.06 4.28 0.80
N GLU A 112 -3.53 5.50 0.81
CA GLU A 112 -3.75 6.53 -0.22
C GLU A 112 -2.64 6.50 -1.29
N ARG A 113 -1.44 6.04 -0.93
CA ARG A 113 -0.22 6.03 -1.76
C ARG A 113 0.33 4.60 -1.90
N ILE A 114 -0.49 3.70 -2.43
CA ILE A 114 -0.16 2.27 -2.55
C ILE A 114 1.02 2.05 -3.51
N SER A 115 1.05 2.76 -4.64
CA SER A 115 2.12 2.68 -5.63
C SER A 115 3.47 3.07 -5.04
N GLU A 116 3.53 4.18 -4.31
CA GLU A 116 4.73 4.62 -3.61
C GLU A 116 5.14 3.65 -2.50
N PHE A 117 4.20 3.17 -1.69
CA PHE A 117 4.46 2.16 -0.68
C PHE A 117 5.05 0.89 -1.28
N LEU A 118 4.49 0.40 -2.38
CA LEU A 118 4.96 -0.81 -3.04
C LEU A 118 6.31 -0.61 -3.73
N SER A 119 6.63 0.60 -4.23
CA SER A 119 7.92 0.90 -4.87
C SER A 119 9.12 0.62 -3.97
N ILE A 120 8.93 0.59 -2.64
CA ILE A 120 9.98 0.21 -1.67
C ILE A 120 10.39 -1.27 -1.81
N PHE A 121 9.44 -2.12 -2.20
CA PHE A 121 9.60 -3.58 -2.22
C PHE A 121 9.79 -4.14 -3.63
N PHE A 122 9.46 -3.36 -4.67
CA PHE A 122 9.65 -3.73 -6.07
C PHE A 122 11.01 -3.26 -6.54
N ILE A 123 11.96 -4.19 -6.66
CA ILE A 123 13.32 -3.88 -7.11
C ILE A 123 13.50 -4.43 -8.52
N PRO A 124 13.91 -3.61 -9.52
CA PRO A 124 14.23 -4.10 -10.84
C PRO A 124 15.27 -5.23 -10.77
N GLU A 125 15.12 -6.24 -11.62
CA GLU A 125 16.02 -7.39 -11.61
C GLU A 125 17.44 -6.94 -11.92
N GLY A 126 18.42 -7.44 -11.16
CA GLY A 126 19.82 -7.02 -11.26
C GLY A 126 20.19 -5.76 -10.46
N CYS A 127 19.22 -5.00 -9.93
CA CYS A 127 19.48 -3.82 -9.11
C CYS A 127 19.42 -4.13 -7.60
N LYS A 128 19.97 -3.21 -6.79
CA LYS A 128 19.83 -3.17 -5.34
C LYS A 128 19.09 -1.90 -4.94
N TYR A 129 18.42 -1.93 -3.80
CA TYR A 129 17.71 -0.76 -3.31
C TYR A 129 18.66 0.44 -3.12
N ASN A 130 18.30 1.59 -3.67
CA ASN A 130 19.06 2.85 -3.62
C ASN A 130 20.50 2.77 -4.16
N ASP A 131 20.79 1.86 -5.08
CA ASP A 131 22.12 1.75 -5.70
C ASP A 131 22.36 2.75 -6.86
N GLY A 132 21.37 3.60 -7.17
CA GLY A 132 21.43 4.59 -8.25
C GLY A 132 21.29 4.02 -9.66
N ASN A 133 21.13 2.72 -9.81
CA ASN A 133 21.00 2.04 -11.12
C ASN A 133 19.55 2.00 -11.63
N TYR A 134 18.59 2.51 -10.88
CA TYR A 134 17.20 2.62 -11.30
C TYR A 134 16.52 3.85 -10.69
N ASP A 135 15.49 4.34 -11.39
CA ASP A 135 14.65 5.44 -10.94
C ASP A 135 13.44 4.88 -10.18
N ARG A 136 13.29 5.23 -8.91
CA ARG A 136 12.18 4.82 -8.06
C ARG A 136 10.85 5.40 -8.54
N ASN A 137 10.83 6.62 -9.08
CA ASN A 137 9.61 7.23 -9.62
C ASN A 137 9.09 6.40 -10.80
N LYS A 138 10.00 5.88 -11.66
CA LYS A 138 9.62 4.96 -12.72
C LYS A 138 9.01 3.65 -12.18
N VAL A 139 9.54 3.12 -11.08
CA VAL A 139 8.97 1.92 -10.42
C VAL A 139 7.56 2.22 -9.93
N GLU A 140 7.35 3.37 -9.31
CA GLU A 140 6.05 3.83 -8.85
C GLU A 140 5.06 3.99 -10.01
N ASP A 141 5.48 4.62 -11.11
CA ASP A 141 4.67 4.78 -12.32
C ASP A 141 4.30 3.42 -12.93
N ASP A 142 5.25 2.48 -13.01
CA ASP A 142 5.00 1.14 -13.54
C ASP A 142 4.01 0.37 -12.66
N ILE A 143 4.10 0.50 -11.33
CA ILE A 143 3.13 -0.09 -10.38
C ILE A 143 1.76 0.56 -10.56
N SER A 144 1.70 1.89 -10.59
CA SER A 144 0.46 2.66 -10.71
C SER A 144 -0.32 2.29 -11.97
N ASN A 145 0.36 2.10 -13.09
CA ASN A 145 -0.27 1.91 -14.40
C ASN A 145 -0.48 0.43 -14.78
N TYR A 146 0.36 -0.50 -14.30
CA TYR A 146 0.39 -1.88 -14.81
C TYR A 146 0.14 -2.96 -13.76
N LEU A 147 0.20 -2.64 -12.45
CA LEU A 147 -0.19 -3.57 -11.41
C LEU A 147 -1.69 -3.43 -11.13
N THR A 148 -2.38 -4.56 -10.97
CA THR A 148 -3.81 -4.53 -10.62
C THR A 148 -4.01 -4.21 -9.13
N ALA A 149 -5.09 -3.52 -8.81
CA ALA A 149 -5.46 -3.22 -7.42
C ALA A 149 -5.59 -4.48 -6.56
N GLU A 150 -6.11 -5.57 -7.14
CA GLU A 150 -6.23 -6.86 -6.46
C GLU A 150 -4.87 -7.43 -6.02
N GLU A 151 -3.87 -7.36 -6.89
CA GLU A 151 -2.50 -7.80 -6.59
C GLU A 151 -1.82 -6.86 -5.60
N ALA A 152 -1.94 -5.56 -5.84
CA ALA A 152 -1.34 -4.52 -5.00
C ALA A 152 -1.82 -4.59 -3.55
N LEU A 153 -3.13 -4.70 -3.33
CA LEU A 153 -3.71 -4.83 -2.00
C LEU A 153 -3.24 -6.10 -1.30
N GLY A 154 -3.18 -7.22 -2.02
CA GLY A 154 -2.65 -8.49 -1.48
C GLY A 154 -1.20 -8.37 -1.04
N ILE A 155 -0.35 -7.67 -1.82
CA ILE A 155 1.06 -7.45 -1.51
C ILE A 155 1.20 -6.47 -0.34
N ALA A 156 0.44 -5.37 -0.33
CA ALA A 156 0.46 -4.39 0.75
C ALA A 156 0.06 -5.01 2.09
N ASP A 157 -1.02 -5.81 2.13
CA ASP A 157 -1.44 -6.56 3.32
C ASP A 157 -0.35 -7.52 3.82
N PHE A 158 0.31 -8.22 2.90
CA PHE A 158 1.38 -9.15 3.24
C PHE A 158 2.55 -8.44 3.96
N PHE A 159 3.01 -7.31 3.42
CA PHE A 159 4.11 -6.55 4.02
C PHE A 159 3.69 -5.93 5.35
N THR A 160 2.52 -5.30 5.40
CA THR A 160 1.99 -4.70 6.63
C THR A 160 1.90 -5.72 7.76
N LEU A 161 1.31 -6.89 7.51
CA LEU A 161 1.20 -7.95 8.52
C LEU A 161 2.56 -8.48 8.98
N ARG A 162 3.53 -8.61 8.09
CA ARG A 162 4.89 -9.07 8.43
C ARG A 162 5.68 -8.03 9.21
N CYS A 163 5.58 -6.76 8.80
CA CYS A 163 6.19 -5.65 9.54
C CYS A 163 5.64 -5.58 10.97
N VAL A 164 4.32 -5.60 11.14
CA VAL A 164 3.69 -5.60 12.47
C VAL A 164 4.14 -6.79 13.32
N ARG A 165 4.23 -8.00 12.75
CA ARG A 165 4.72 -9.19 13.48
C ARG A 165 6.18 -9.05 13.87
N SER A 166 7.04 -8.50 13.01
CA SER A 166 8.46 -8.27 13.31
C SER A 166 8.61 -7.28 14.45
N ILE A 167 7.86 -6.17 14.41
CA ILE A 167 7.84 -5.15 15.45
C ILE A 167 7.40 -5.73 16.79
N LYS A 168 6.31 -6.53 16.81
CA LYS A 168 5.84 -7.20 18.04
C LYS A 168 6.89 -8.15 18.62
N ARG A 169 7.65 -8.89 17.79
CA ARG A 169 8.75 -9.73 18.24
C ARG A 169 9.89 -8.91 18.85
N THR A 170 10.25 -7.80 18.21
CA THR A 170 11.28 -6.87 18.71
C THR A 170 10.88 -6.29 20.07
N LEU A 171 9.62 -5.84 20.20
CA LEU A 171 9.08 -5.36 21.47
C LEU A 171 9.18 -6.41 22.57
N LEU A 172 8.77 -7.64 22.31
CA LEU A 172 8.85 -8.74 23.28
C LEU A 172 10.29 -8.99 23.72
N LEU A 173 11.26 -8.97 22.80
CA LEU A 173 12.68 -9.11 23.13
C LEU A 173 13.20 -7.95 24.00
N LEU A 174 12.79 -6.70 23.68
CA LEU A 174 13.16 -5.52 24.46
C LEU A 174 12.54 -5.55 25.87
N GLU A 175 11.29 -5.96 25.99
CA GLU A 175 10.60 -6.12 27.28
C GLU A 175 11.27 -7.18 28.14
N THR A 176 11.65 -8.32 27.55
CA THR A 176 12.41 -9.38 28.23
C THR A 176 13.78 -8.86 28.69
N LYS A 177 14.50 -8.12 27.81
CA LYS A 177 15.77 -7.50 28.17
C LYS A 177 15.60 -6.50 29.30
N MET A 178 14.58 -5.66 29.27
CA MET A 178 14.27 -4.69 30.33
C MET A 178 14.02 -5.40 31.67
N ALA A 179 13.23 -6.49 31.67
CA ALA A 179 12.97 -7.26 32.87
C ALA A 179 14.27 -7.83 33.47
N MET A 180 15.16 -8.41 32.63
CA MET A 180 16.47 -8.87 33.06
C MET A 180 17.34 -7.76 33.65
N LEU A 181 17.42 -6.58 32.98
CA LEU A 181 18.20 -5.44 33.47
C LEU A 181 17.71 -4.92 34.83
N LYS A 182 16.38 -4.94 35.06
CA LYS A 182 15.79 -4.60 36.37
C LYS A 182 16.19 -5.59 37.45
N ILE A 183 16.18 -6.91 37.14
CA ILE A 183 16.61 -7.97 38.06
C ILE A 183 18.08 -7.80 38.46
N PHE A 184 18.93 -7.43 37.50
CA PHE A 184 20.37 -7.22 37.73
C PHE A 184 20.70 -5.78 38.22
N GLN A 185 19.72 -4.98 38.63
CA GLN A 185 19.87 -3.61 39.17
C GLN A 185 20.61 -2.64 38.24
N ARG A 186 20.60 -2.87 36.94
CA ARG A 186 21.18 -1.98 35.91
C ARG A 186 20.19 -0.87 35.50
N SER A 187 19.87 0.04 36.42
CA SER A 187 18.79 1.02 36.26
C SER A 187 18.95 1.96 35.05
N LYS A 188 20.17 2.43 34.75
CA LYS A 188 20.44 3.34 33.61
C LYS A 188 20.19 2.65 32.26
N GLU A 189 20.58 1.38 32.13
CA GLU A 189 20.36 0.60 30.91
C GLU A 189 18.89 0.24 30.76
N ALA A 190 18.20 -0.09 31.84
CA ALA A 190 16.77 -0.35 31.85
C ALA A 190 15.97 0.88 31.41
N GLN A 191 16.31 2.08 31.86
CA GLN A 191 15.67 3.33 31.42
C GLN A 191 15.83 3.58 29.92
N LYS A 192 17.01 3.31 29.33
CA LYS A 192 17.23 3.42 27.89
C LYS A 192 16.31 2.45 27.10
N VAL A 193 16.22 1.20 27.54
CA VAL A 193 15.35 0.21 26.91
C VAL A 193 13.88 0.58 27.05
N GLU A 194 13.47 1.10 28.21
CA GLU A 194 12.09 1.59 28.42
C GLU A 194 11.72 2.73 27.47
N LYS A 195 12.65 3.69 27.25
CA LYS A 195 12.45 4.76 26.28
C LYS A 195 12.26 4.21 24.87
N MET A 196 13.08 3.26 24.44
CA MET A 196 12.95 2.61 23.14
C MET A 196 11.60 1.91 22.98
N ILE A 197 11.13 1.20 24.01
CA ILE A 197 9.82 0.52 23.99
C ILE A 197 8.69 1.55 23.81
N LYS A 198 8.73 2.67 24.53
CA LYS A 198 7.72 3.75 24.42
C LYS A 198 7.74 4.37 23.03
N GLU A 199 8.91 4.65 22.47
CA GLU A 199 9.05 5.20 21.11
C GLU A 199 8.47 4.24 20.06
N ILE A 200 8.79 2.94 20.14
CA ILE A 200 8.25 1.93 19.21
C ILE A 200 6.73 1.84 19.34
N ARG A 201 6.19 1.73 20.55
CA ARG A 201 4.75 1.66 20.76
C ARG A 201 4.03 2.87 20.19
N TYR A 202 4.54 4.08 20.47
CA TYR A 202 3.98 5.33 19.97
C TYR A 202 4.00 5.38 18.44
N THR A 203 5.14 5.05 17.82
CA THR A 203 5.32 5.08 16.37
C THR A 203 4.34 4.15 15.63
N TYR A 204 4.03 3.00 16.23
CA TYR A 204 3.20 1.97 15.58
C TYR A 204 1.78 1.84 16.15
N GLY A 205 1.34 2.79 17.02
CA GLY A 205 -0.01 2.77 17.59
C GLY A 205 -0.32 1.51 18.40
N LEU A 206 0.69 0.95 19.07
CA LEU A 206 0.58 -0.28 19.88
C LEU A 206 0.31 0.01 21.37
N VAL A 207 -0.26 1.16 21.65
CA VAL A 207 -0.63 1.59 23.03
C VAL A 207 -1.98 1.04 23.39
#